data_7c823705198e0f733c88a40947a7e669
#
_entry.id   7c823705198e0f733c88a40947a7e669
#
_cell.length_a   1.000
_cell.length_b   1.000
_cell.length_c   1.000
_cell.angle_alpha   90.00
_cell.angle_beta   90.00
_cell.angle_gamma   90.00
#
_symmetry.space_group_name_H-M   'P 1'
#
loop_
_entity.id
_entity.type
_entity.pdbx_description
1 polymer ?
#
loop_
_entity_poly.entity_id
_entity_poly.type
_entity_poly.pdbx_seq_one_letter_code
_entity_poly.pdbx_strand_id
1 'polypeptide(L)'
;MRLFIGILIPMAFWLGTEVRSEITQPTPAAQKVSLCALQENPATYNHKMIDVRAVVSHGLNDFTLSDPRCEPRSRIWLEYGGRVNSETVYCCGVKAGPRAADLVVEGIATRLIDDGLFRRFDARVRTKGDVSFRAHLIGRFFAGLKQRTPEGDVWGGYGHLGCCSLLVIEEVLAVEANADQGSGRK
;
A
#
# COMPACT_ATOMS: atom_id res chain seq x y z
N MET A 1 -15.79 -63.23 -52.67
CA MET A 1 -14.74 -62.21 -52.53
C MET A 1 -15.45 -60.90 -52.41
N ARG A 2 -15.69 -60.39 -51.16
CA ARG A 2 -16.41 -59.14 -50.86
C ARG A 2 -15.38 -58.10 -50.38
N LEU A 3 -15.24 -57.01 -51.16
CA LEU A 3 -14.41 -55.86 -50.85
C LEU A 3 -15.15 -54.99 -49.88
N PHE A 4 -14.57 -54.75 -48.66
CA PHE A 4 -15.01 -53.72 -47.79
C PHE A 4 -14.20 -52.45 -48.03
N ILE A 5 -14.85 -51.39 -48.49
CA ILE A 5 -14.28 -50.07 -48.66
C ILE A 5 -14.52 -49.35 -47.31
N GLY A 6 -13.43 -49.16 -46.52
CA GLY A 6 -13.48 -48.37 -45.29
C GLY A 6 -13.41 -46.87 -45.60
N ILE A 7 -14.43 -46.13 -45.22
CA ILE A 7 -14.47 -44.68 -45.32
C ILE A 7 -13.79 -44.11 -44.07
N LEU A 8 -12.62 -43.46 -44.22
CA LEU A 8 -11.93 -42.65 -43.18
C LEU A 8 -12.55 -41.27 -43.15
N ILE A 9 -13.24 -40.94 -42.04
CA ILE A 9 -13.74 -39.59 -41.79
C ILE A 9 -12.66 -38.83 -41.03
N PRO A 10 -12.13 -37.69 -41.53
CA PRO A 10 -11.19 -36.88 -40.78
C PRO A 10 -11.92 -36.12 -39.67
N MET A 11 -11.57 -36.40 -38.41
CA MET A 11 -11.96 -35.60 -37.26
C MET A 11 -11.22 -34.25 -37.28
N ALA A 12 -11.92 -33.18 -37.67
CA ALA A 12 -11.40 -31.82 -37.55
C ALA A 12 -11.46 -31.42 -36.09
N PHE A 13 -10.30 -31.34 -35.42
CA PHE A 13 -10.15 -30.74 -34.08
C PHE A 13 -10.30 -29.21 -34.21
N TRP A 14 -11.43 -28.69 -33.78
CA TRP A 14 -11.61 -27.26 -33.56
C TRP A 14 -10.90 -26.90 -32.28
N LEU A 15 -9.71 -26.28 -32.38
CA LEU A 15 -9.06 -25.57 -31.26
C LEU A 15 -9.81 -24.25 -31.08
N GLY A 16 -10.82 -24.28 -30.20
CA GLY A 16 -11.45 -23.06 -29.71
C GLY A 16 -10.47 -22.31 -28.84
N THR A 17 -9.92 -21.19 -29.33
CA THR A 17 -9.23 -20.21 -28.50
C THR A 17 -10.26 -19.50 -27.65
N GLU A 18 -10.42 -19.91 -26.36
CA GLU A 18 -11.16 -19.14 -25.40
C GLU A 18 -10.40 -17.83 -25.15
N VAL A 19 -10.88 -16.75 -25.74
CA VAL A 19 -10.49 -15.39 -25.36
C VAL A 19 -11.08 -15.12 -23.98
N ARG A 20 -10.25 -15.34 -22.94
CA ARG A 20 -10.59 -14.99 -21.57
C ARG A 20 -10.63 -13.47 -21.49
N SER A 21 -11.81 -12.87 -21.59
CA SER A 21 -12.02 -11.45 -21.28
C SER A 21 -11.65 -11.25 -19.81
N GLU A 22 -10.50 -10.63 -19.57
CA GLU A 22 -10.12 -10.14 -18.26
C GLU A 22 -11.07 -8.99 -17.92
N ILE A 23 -12.09 -9.27 -17.12
CA ILE A 23 -13.00 -8.26 -16.59
C ILE A 23 -12.17 -7.44 -15.60
N THR A 24 -11.62 -6.34 -16.09
CA THR A 24 -10.97 -5.34 -15.24
C THR A 24 -12.04 -4.72 -14.36
N GLN A 25 -12.15 -5.19 -13.13
CA GLN A 25 -13.05 -4.57 -12.15
C GLN A 25 -12.60 -3.13 -11.92
N PRO A 26 -13.51 -2.15 -11.99
CA PRO A 26 -13.15 -0.76 -11.70
C PRO A 26 -12.61 -0.68 -10.28
N THR A 27 -11.45 -0.06 -10.13
CA THR A 27 -10.86 0.20 -8.81
C THR A 27 -11.85 1.02 -7.99
N PRO A 28 -12.20 0.62 -6.78
CA PRO A 28 -13.08 1.40 -5.92
C PRO A 28 -12.53 2.83 -5.78
N ALA A 29 -13.40 3.81 -5.93
CA ALA A 29 -13.02 5.21 -5.75
C ALA A 29 -12.42 5.41 -4.36
N ALA A 30 -11.26 6.09 -4.27
CA ALA A 30 -10.61 6.35 -3.01
C ALA A 30 -11.43 7.33 -2.17
N GLN A 31 -11.67 6.99 -0.91
CA GLN A 31 -12.40 7.83 0.03
C GLN A 31 -11.49 8.92 0.59
N LYS A 32 -11.86 10.18 0.41
CA LYS A 32 -11.13 11.30 0.99
C LYS A 32 -11.38 11.37 2.49
N VAL A 33 -10.30 11.22 3.29
CA VAL A 33 -10.37 11.12 4.75
C VAL A 33 -9.24 11.94 5.38
N SER A 34 -9.51 12.58 6.53
CA SER A 34 -8.44 13.18 7.33
C SER A 34 -7.65 12.12 8.09
N LEU A 35 -6.38 12.39 8.36
CA LEU A 35 -5.55 11.48 9.14
C LEU A 35 -6.14 11.24 10.54
N CYS A 36 -6.69 12.29 11.16
CA CYS A 36 -7.31 12.18 12.49
C CYS A 36 -8.48 11.17 12.48
N ALA A 37 -9.35 11.23 11.46
CA ALA A 37 -10.47 10.29 11.36
C ALA A 37 -10.02 8.83 11.18
N LEU A 38 -8.94 8.60 10.42
CA LEU A 38 -8.33 7.26 10.29
C LEU A 38 -7.81 6.74 11.63
N GLN A 39 -7.24 7.62 12.45
CA GLN A 39 -6.66 7.28 13.74
C GLN A 39 -7.71 7.06 14.83
N GLU A 40 -8.78 7.86 14.82
CA GLU A 40 -9.88 7.75 15.77
C GLU A 40 -10.74 6.50 15.54
N ASN A 41 -10.98 6.14 14.29
CA ASN A 41 -11.87 5.04 13.92
C ASN A 41 -11.26 4.10 12.88
N PRO A 42 -10.09 3.50 13.13
CA PRO A 42 -9.36 2.73 12.12
C PRO A 42 -10.16 1.56 11.56
N ALA A 43 -10.96 0.87 12.37
CA ALA A 43 -11.77 -0.27 11.94
C ALA A 43 -12.79 0.11 10.85
N THR A 44 -13.31 1.35 10.88
CA THR A 44 -14.27 1.85 9.88
C THR A 44 -13.66 1.92 8.47
N TYR A 45 -12.35 2.11 8.40
CA TYR A 45 -11.62 2.31 7.16
C TYR A 45 -10.80 1.08 6.73
N ASN A 46 -10.87 -0.01 7.51
CA ASN A 46 -10.11 -1.22 7.21
C ASN A 46 -10.38 -1.72 5.78
N HIS A 47 -9.31 -2.04 5.05
CA HIS A 47 -9.30 -2.50 3.66
C HIS A 47 -9.83 -1.50 2.62
N LYS A 48 -10.15 -0.27 3.00
CA LYS A 48 -10.63 0.76 2.05
C LYS A 48 -9.48 1.47 1.34
N MET A 49 -9.76 1.92 0.12
CA MET A 49 -8.91 2.87 -0.60
C MET A 49 -9.12 4.26 -0.01
N ILE A 50 -8.04 4.88 0.43
CA ILE A 50 -8.03 6.17 1.12
C ILE A 50 -7.26 7.20 0.31
N ASP A 51 -7.85 8.38 0.18
CA ASP A 51 -7.22 9.61 -0.31
C ASP A 51 -6.90 10.50 0.89
N VAL A 52 -5.60 10.70 1.18
CA VAL A 52 -5.14 11.42 2.37
C VAL A 52 -4.03 12.41 2.05
N ARG A 53 -4.06 13.58 2.73
CA ARG A 53 -2.97 14.55 2.73
C ARG A 53 -2.38 14.64 4.13
N ALA A 54 -1.08 14.40 4.24
CA ALA A 54 -0.42 14.37 5.54
C ALA A 54 1.07 14.68 5.42
N VAL A 55 1.76 14.76 6.55
CA VAL A 55 3.22 14.84 6.62
C VAL A 55 3.77 13.42 6.60
N VAL A 56 4.63 13.16 5.64
CA VAL A 56 5.43 11.94 5.54
C VAL A 56 6.72 12.16 6.32
N SER A 57 7.06 11.22 7.20
CA SER A 57 8.36 11.16 7.86
C SER A 57 9.05 9.85 7.49
N HIS A 58 10.33 9.91 7.18
CA HIS A 58 11.15 8.72 6.91
C HIS A 58 12.52 8.89 7.58
N GLY A 59 12.95 7.83 8.25
CA GLY A 59 14.23 7.69 8.92
C GLY A 59 14.66 6.23 8.94
N LEU A 60 15.66 5.89 9.71
CA LEU A 60 16.20 4.53 9.77
C LEU A 60 15.13 3.48 10.14
N ASN A 61 14.27 3.81 11.09
CA ASN A 61 13.25 2.90 11.64
C ASN A 61 11.85 3.51 11.59
N ASP A 62 11.61 4.46 10.71
CA ASP A 62 10.38 5.23 10.67
C ASP A 62 10.00 5.51 9.21
N PHE A 63 8.82 5.09 8.82
CA PHE A 63 8.19 5.50 7.57
C PHE A 63 6.70 5.67 7.85
N THR A 64 6.31 6.90 8.15
CA THR A 64 4.99 7.17 8.73
C THR A 64 4.31 8.40 8.15
N LEU A 65 2.97 8.43 8.31
CA LEU A 65 2.15 9.62 8.17
C LEU A 65 1.84 10.22 9.54
N SER A 66 1.90 11.54 9.61
CA SER A 66 1.46 12.33 10.73
C SER A 66 0.72 13.60 10.27
N ASP A 67 -0.14 14.13 11.13
CA ASP A 67 -0.73 15.45 10.97
C ASP A 67 -0.64 16.17 12.32
N PRO A 68 0.00 17.35 12.39
CA PRO A 68 0.16 18.09 13.65
C PRO A 68 -1.15 18.53 14.28
N ARG A 69 -2.26 18.45 13.54
CA ARG A 69 -3.60 18.73 14.04
C ARG A 69 -4.25 17.55 14.76
N CYS A 70 -3.68 16.35 14.65
CA CYS A 70 -4.17 15.13 15.29
C CYS A 70 -3.38 14.87 16.58
N GLU A 71 -3.87 13.93 17.40
CA GLU A 71 -3.15 13.49 18.58
C GLU A 71 -1.70 13.09 18.29
N PRO A 72 -0.69 13.62 19.03
CA PRO A 72 0.73 13.52 18.66
C PRO A 72 1.28 12.09 18.64
N ARG A 73 0.60 11.14 19.23
CA ARG A 73 1.07 9.74 19.38
C ARG A 73 0.55 8.80 18.33
N SER A 74 -0.41 9.24 17.53
CA SER A 74 -1.01 8.38 16.53
C SER A 74 -0.30 8.57 15.18
N ARG A 75 0.45 7.56 14.76
CA ARG A 75 1.08 7.50 13.44
C ARG A 75 0.47 6.39 12.62
N ILE A 76 0.42 6.57 11.32
CA ILE A 76 0.09 5.51 10.37
C ILE A 76 1.38 5.10 9.69
N TRP A 77 1.72 3.83 9.74
CA TRP A 77 2.87 3.28 9.03
C TRP A 77 2.64 3.32 7.53
N LEU A 78 3.70 3.54 6.78
CA LEU A 78 3.66 3.53 5.32
C LEU A 78 4.42 2.33 4.76
N GLU A 79 3.96 1.83 3.62
CA GLU A 79 4.70 0.93 2.77
C GLU A 79 4.29 1.15 1.31
N TYR A 80 5.15 0.81 0.37
CA TYR A 80 4.82 0.84 -1.05
C TYR A 80 4.06 -0.40 -1.46
N GLY A 81 3.03 -0.22 -2.26
CA GLY A 81 2.36 -1.31 -2.95
C GLY A 81 3.20 -1.91 -4.08
N GLY A 82 2.66 -2.89 -4.77
CA GLY A 82 3.34 -3.56 -5.87
C GLY A 82 4.64 -4.23 -5.43
N ARG A 83 5.65 -4.16 -6.29
CA ARG A 83 6.95 -4.83 -6.09
C ARG A 83 8.04 -3.95 -5.48
N VAL A 84 7.81 -2.66 -5.38
CA VAL A 84 8.75 -1.72 -4.77
C VAL A 84 8.67 -1.79 -3.24
N ASN A 85 9.78 -1.63 -2.55
CA ASN A 85 9.83 -1.56 -1.09
C ASN A 85 10.43 -0.22 -0.64
N SER A 86 10.09 0.20 0.58
CA SER A 86 10.54 1.46 1.17
C SER A 86 11.96 1.42 1.73
N GLU A 87 12.60 0.23 1.75
CA GLU A 87 13.90 -0.02 2.42
C GLU A 87 13.90 0.27 3.93
N THR A 88 12.74 0.47 4.53
CA THR A 88 12.63 0.67 5.99
C THR A 88 12.91 -0.65 6.70
N VAL A 89 13.85 -0.62 7.66
CA VAL A 89 14.42 -1.82 8.29
C VAL A 89 13.39 -2.61 9.13
N TYR A 90 12.40 -1.95 9.69
CA TYR A 90 11.41 -2.55 10.58
C TYR A 90 9.98 -2.34 10.09
N CYS A 91 9.63 -2.98 8.98
CA CYS A 91 8.24 -3.09 8.60
C CYS A 91 7.66 -4.43 9.06
N CYS A 92 6.66 -4.40 9.90
CA CYS A 92 6.04 -5.58 10.46
C CYS A 92 5.33 -6.40 9.40
N GLY A 93 5.68 -7.66 9.31
CA GLY A 93 5.05 -8.62 8.40
C GLY A 93 5.37 -8.43 6.91
N VAL A 94 6.20 -7.44 6.58
CA VAL A 94 6.64 -7.20 5.21
C VAL A 94 8.16 -7.35 5.15
N LYS A 95 8.66 -8.25 4.30
CA LYS A 95 10.10 -8.43 4.14
C LYS A 95 10.72 -7.20 3.51
N ALA A 96 11.74 -6.65 4.13
CA ALA A 96 12.61 -5.66 3.51
C ALA A 96 13.32 -6.28 2.29
N GLY A 97 13.53 -5.47 1.24
CA GLY A 97 14.22 -5.89 0.03
C GLY A 97 13.32 -6.06 -1.20
N PRO A 98 13.90 -6.30 -2.38
CA PRO A 98 13.15 -6.45 -3.63
C PRO A 98 12.12 -7.57 -3.53
N ARG A 99 10.91 -7.31 -3.99
CA ARG A 99 9.80 -8.27 -4.00
C ARG A 99 9.69 -8.95 -5.35
N ALA A 100 9.61 -10.28 -5.34
CA ALA A 100 9.39 -11.07 -6.56
C ALA A 100 7.94 -10.95 -7.07
N ALA A 101 6.99 -10.63 -6.18
CA ALA A 101 5.58 -10.45 -6.47
C ALA A 101 5.05 -9.17 -5.81
N ASP A 102 3.85 -8.76 -6.18
CA ASP A 102 3.20 -7.63 -5.56
C ASP A 102 2.97 -7.87 -4.06
N LEU A 103 3.04 -6.78 -3.29
CA LEU A 103 2.80 -6.82 -1.85
C LEU A 103 1.37 -7.30 -1.55
N VAL A 104 1.28 -8.34 -0.72
CA VAL A 104 0.00 -8.85 -0.20
C VAL A 104 -0.05 -8.59 1.30
N VAL A 105 -1.10 -7.90 1.76
CA VAL A 105 -1.36 -7.62 3.17
C VAL A 105 -2.75 -8.16 3.49
N GLU A 106 -2.88 -8.95 4.53
CA GLU A 106 -4.13 -9.58 4.96
C GLU A 106 -4.90 -10.27 3.79
N GLY A 107 -4.15 -10.92 2.88
CA GLY A 107 -4.70 -11.59 1.70
C GLY A 107 -5.09 -10.67 0.53
N ILE A 108 -4.89 -9.36 0.65
CA ILE A 108 -5.21 -8.38 -0.38
C ILE A 108 -3.92 -7.97 -1.11
N ALA A 109 -3.87 -8.25 -2.41
CA ALA A 109 -2.79 -7.77 -3.27
C ALA A 109 -2.94 -6.26 -3.48
N THR A 110 -1.83 -5.54 -3.34
CA THR A 110 -1.76 -4.10 -3.55
C THR A 110 -0.94 -3.79 -4.79
N ARG A 111 -1.23 -2.70 -5.46
CA ARG A 111 -0.51 -2.24 -6.65
C ARG A 111 0.22 -0.94 -6.35
N LEU A 112 1.06 -0.50 -7.25
CA LEU A 112 1.71 0.81 -7.22
C LEU A 112 1.74 1.40 -8.62
N ILE A 113 1.30 2.62 -8.78
CA ILE A 113 1.48 3.39 -10.01
C ILE A 113 2.88 4.00 -9.99
N ASP A 114 3.80 3.40 -10.75
CA ASP A 114 5.18 3.89 -10.90
C ASP A 114 5.24 4.97 -12.00
N ASP A 115 4.86 6.17 -11.64
CA ASP A 115 4.91 7.34 -12.51
C ASP A 115 5.96 8.37 -12.08
N GLY A 116 5.96 9.53 -12.74
CA GLY A 116 6.89 10.63 -12.41
C GLY A 116 6.66 11.24 -11.03
N LEU A 117 5.43 11.17 -10.47
CA LEU A 117 5.12 11.65 -9.13
C LEU A 117 5.65 10.69 -8.07
N PHE A 118 5.42 9.39 -8.26
CA PHE A 118 5.98 8.37 -7.38
C PHE A 118 7.51 8.42 -7.35
N ARG A 119 8.19 8.54 -8.51
CA ARG A 119 9.66 8.59 -8.55
C ARG A 119 10.22 9.81 -7.81
N ARG A 120 9.54 10.97 -7.86
CA ARG A 120 9.92 12.15 -7.06
C ARG A 120 9.70 11.92 -5.56
N PHE A 121 8.62 11.26 -5.19
CA PHE A 121 8.34 10.87 -3.82
C PHE A 121 9.41 9.92 -3.28
N ASP A 122 9.68 8.84 -4.00
CA ASP A 122 10.66 7.82 -3.62
C ASP A 122 12.08 8.39 -3.50
N ALA A 123 12.50 9.22 -4.46
CA ALA A 123 13.80 9.91 -4.40
C ALA A 123 13.91 10.77 -3.13
N ARG A 124 12.81 11.38 -2.68
CA ARG A 124 12.80 12.18 -1.46
C ARG A 124 12.83 11.32 -0.20
N VAL A 125 12.09 10.22 -0.17
CA VAL A 125 12.12 9.23 0.92
C VAL A 125 13.53 8.66 1.08
N ARG A 126 14.25 8.37 -0.03
CA ARG A 126 15.60 7.80 -0.01
C ARG A 126 16.72 8.82 0.21
N THR A 127 16.40 10.08 0.48
CA THR A 127 17.41 11.08 0.84
C THR A 127 18.09 10.69 2.16
N LYS A 128 19.43 10.85 2.23
CA LYS A 128 20.18 10.51 3.45
C LYS A 128 19.71 11.35 4.64
N GLY A 129 19.55 10.70 5.79
CA GLY A 129 19.09 11.30 7.04
C GLY A 129 17.57 11.31 7.17
N ASP A 130 17.09 11.87 8.26
CA ASP A 130 15.66 11.98 8.52
C ASP A 130 15.03 13.03 7.59
N VAL A 131 13.98 12.64 6.92
CA VAL A 131 13.23 13.52 6.03
C VAL A 131 11.80 13.70 6.52
N SER A 132 11.25 14.89 6.27
CA SER A 132 9.86 15.20 6.53
C SER A 132 9.32 16.13 5.45
N PHE A 133 8.18 15.79 4.86
CA PHE A 133 7.54 16.58 3.81
C PHE A 133 6.04 16.28 3.70
N ARG A 134 5.27 17.19 3.09
CA ARG A 134 3.85 16.95 2.83
C ARG A 134 3.67 16.16 1.54
N ALA A 135 2.72 15.21 1.57
CA ALA A 135 2.30 14.48 0.39
C ALA A 135 0.79 14.29 0.34
N HIS A 136 0.29 14.07 -0.87
CA HIS A 136 -1.08 13.67 -1.15
C HIS A 136 -1.02 12.26 -1.76
N LEU A 137 -1.59 11.30 -1.06
CA LEU A 137 -1.44 9.87 -1.34
C LEU A 137 -2.81 9.22 -1.49
N ILE A 138 -2.89 8.25 -2.40
CA ILE A 138 -3.93 7.24 -2.42
C ILE A 138 -3.30 5.92 -2.02
N GLY A 139 -3.95 5.20 -1.09
CA GLY A 139 -3.46 3.91 -0.64
C GLY A 139 -4.52 3.06 0.03
N ARG A 140 -4.22 1.79 0.18
CA ARG A 140 -5.07 0.85 0.90
C ARG A 140 -4.74 0.87 2.38
N PHE A 141 -5.75 1.07 3.19
CA PHE A 141 -5.61 1.18 4.64
C PHE A 141 -5.87 -0.16 5.33
N PHE A 142 -5.03 -0.48 6.30
CA PHE A 142 -5.12 -1.66 7.15
C PHE A 142 -5.08 -1.21 8.61
N ALA A 143 -6.17 -1.45 9.32
CA ALA A 143 -6.35 -0.95 10.68
C ALA A 143 -5.40 -1.58 11.70
N GLY A 144 -4.90 -2.82 11.42
CA GLY A 144 -4.28 -3.66 12.42
C GLY A 144 -5.31 -4.38 13.29
N LEU A 145 -4.86 -5.31 14.10
CA LEU A 145 -5.72 -6.13 14.95
C LEU A 145 -5.57 -5.75 16.43
N LYS A 146 -6.68 -5.52 17.10
CA LYS A 146 -6.75 -5.52 18.55
C LYS A 146 -7.06 -6.94 19.01
N GLN A 147 -6.13 -7.60 19.65
CA GLN A 147 -6.34 -8.92 20.24
C GLN A 147 -6.57 -8.77 21.74
N ARG A 148 -7.68 -9.34 22.22
CA ARG A 148 -7.94 -9.42 23.64
C ARG A 148 -7.25 -10.66 24.20
N THR A 149 -6.31 -10.45 25.13
CA THR A 149 -5.65 -11.52 25.88
C THR A 149 -6.13 -11.50 27.34
N PRO A 150 -5.86 -12.57 28.14
CA PRO A 150 -6.17 -12.57 29.57
C PRO A 150 -5.50 -11.41 30.33
N GLU A 151 -4.35 -10.92 29.84
CA GLU A 151 -3.56 -9.83 30.45
C GLU A 151 -4.02 -8.43 29.98
N GLY A 152 -4.97 -8.37 29.04
CA GLY A 152 -5.50 -7.12 28.49
C GLY A 152 -5.52 -7.08 26.96
N ASP A 153 -5.87 -5.93 26.42
CA ASP A 153 -5.88 -5.72 24.97
C ASP A 153 -4.45 -5.57 24.44
N VAL A 154 -4.01 -6.49 23.57
CA VAL A 154 -2.74 -6.40 22.86
C VAL A 154 -3.00 -5.87 21.45
N TRP A 155 -2.31 -4.82 21.06
CA TRP A 155 -2.35 -4.28 19.72
C TRP A 155 -1.38 -5.05 18.81
N GLY A 156 -1.91 -5.76 17.83
CA GLY A 156 -1.15 -6.37 16.73
C GLY A 156 -1.23 -5.49 15.50
N GLY A 157 -0.38 -4.47 15.43
CA GLY A 157 -0.35 -3.54 14.31
C GLY A 157 0.87 -3.73 13.39
N TYR A 158 1.12 -2.73 12.60
CA TYR A 158 2.23 -2.62 11.66
C TYR A 158 3.30 -1.66 12.18
N GLY A 159 4.43 -1.59 11.48
CA GLY A 159 5.51 -0.71 11.84
C GLY A 159 6.37 -1.22 13.01
N HIS A 160 7.25 -0.37 13.51
CA HIS A 160 8.17 -0.73 14.58
C HIS A 160 7.40 -1.17 15.84
N LEU A 161 7.69 -2.37 16.31
CA LEU A 161 7.01 -3.01 17.46
C LEU A 161 5.47 -3.16 17.28
N GLY A 162 4.95 -3.17 16.07
CA GLY A 162 3.52 -3.30 15.84
C GLY A 162 2.70 -2.10 16.30
N CYS A 163 3.25 -0.91 16.27
CA CYS A 163 2.65 0.31 16.85
C CYS A 163 1.38 0.79 16.17
N CYS A 164 1.22 0.51 14.91
CA CYS A 164 0.49 1.42 14.05
C CYS A 164 -0.48 0.70 13.11
N SER A 165 -1.50 1.42 12.59
CA SER A 165 -2.19 1.04 11.36
C SER A 165 -1.24 1.20 10.17
N LEU A 166 -1.56 0.61 9.02
CA LEU A 166 -0.76 0.68 7.81
C LEU A 166 -1.54 1.35 6.68
N LEU A 167 -0.89 2.24 5.94
CA LEU A 167 -1.34 2.67 4.61
C LEU A 167 -0.34 2.15 3.56
N VAL A 168 -0.81 1.28 2.70
CA VAL A 168 -0.04 0.84 1.53
C VAL A 168 -0.27 1.82 0.40
N ILE A 169 0.77 2.55 0.00
CA ILE A 169 0.71 3.55 -1.05
C ILE A 169 0.52 2.86 -2.40
N GLU A 170 -0.57 3.18 -3.10
CA GLU A 170 -0.85 2.71 -4.45
C GLU A 170 -0.65 3.80 -5.50
N GLU A 171 -0.77 5.09 -5.11
CA GLU A 171 -0.60 6.23 -6.00
C GLU A 171 -0.12 7.46 -5.22
N VAL A 172 0.74 8.26 -5.83
CA VAL A 172 1.19 9.57 -5.32
C VAL A 172 0.58 10.67 -6.18
N LEU A 173 -0.26 11.52 -5.59
CA LEU A 173 -0.92 12.61 -6.31
C LEU A 173 -0.15 13.94 -6.24
N ALA A 174 0.57 14.17 -5.12
CA ALA A 174 1.41 15.35 -4.98
C ALA A 174 2.54 15.13 -3.95
N VAL A 175 3.64 15.85 -4.15
CA VAL A 175 4.77 15.96 -3.21
C VAL A 175 5.06 17.45 -3.03
N GLU A 176 4.84 17.95 -1.81
CA GLU A 176 5.00 19.36 -1.48
C GLU A 176 6.28 19.59 -0.65
N ALA A 177 6.95 20.72 -0.86
CA ALA A 177 8.03 21.14 0.01
C ALA A 177 7.45 21.52 1.39
N ASN A 178 8.19 21.23 2.49
CA ASN A 178 7.80 21.75 3.79
C ASN A 178 7.91 23.27 3.79
N ALA A 179 6.81 23.96 4.07
CA ALA A 179 6.77 25.40 4.20
C ALA A 179 7.52 25.92 5.46
N ASP A 180 7.92 25.03 6.41
CA ASP A 180 8.34 25.41 7.75
C ASP A 180 9.85 25.26 8.07
N GLN A 181 10.73 25.07 7.10
CA GLN A 181 12.18 25.08 7.38
C GLN A 181 12.82 26.49 7.27
N GLY A 182 12.02 27.55 7.24
CA GLY A 182 12.48 28.93 6.97
C GLY A 182 12.66 29.86 8.17
N SER A 183 12.38 29.47 9.42
CA SER A 183 12.50 30.43 10.55
C SER A 183 12.97 29.81 11.87
N GLY A 184 14.19 29.34 11.93
CA GLY A 184 14.75 28.76 13.16
C GLY A 184 16.27 28.82 13.24
N ARG A 185 16.89 29.89 12.75
CA ARG A 185 18.28 30.26 13.12
C ARG A 185 18.35 31.74 13.40
N LYS A 186 18.20 32.10 14.63
CA LYS A 186 18.83 33.26 15.23
C LYS A 186 19.55 32.81 16.50
#